data_473bbbc59158960e5df55a9b92dd0e50
#
_entry.id   473bbbc59158960e5df55a9b92dd0e50
#
_cell.length_a   1.000
_cell.length_b   1.000
_cell.length_c   1.000
_cell.angle_alpha   90.00
_cell.angle_beta   90.00
_cell.angle_gamma   90.00
#
_symmetry.space_group_name_H-M   'P 1'
#
loop_
_entity.id
_entity.type
_entity.pdbx_description
1 polymer ?
#
loop_
_entity_poly.entity_id
_entity_poly.type
_entity_poly.pdbx_seq_one_letter_code
_entity_poly.pdbx_strand_id
1 'polypeptide(L)'
;MKVAIVIYSNDAETVWNAFRYANTCCAYDDDTTVFLMGKGIEATTIQSLKFDIEEQLQLFEEQNGSIIGCGVCCESRKEIMPNLESELQCTLGSMQDFYVLIKESDKVITF
;
A
#
# COMPACT_ATOMS: atom_id res chain seq x y z
N MET A 1 1.52 -16.85 -8.05
CA MET A 1 0.77 -16.96 -6.77
C MET A 1 0.16 -15.62 -6.39
N LYS A 2 -0.68 -15.63 -5.37
CA LYS A 2 -1.28 -14.41 -4.84
C LYS A 2 -0.48 -13.95 -3.62
N VAL A 3 0.01 -12.71 -3.66
CA VAL A 3 0.85 -12.12 -2.61
C VAL A 3 0.16 -10.91 -2.02
N ALA A 4 0.04 -10.85 -0.71
CA ALA A 4 -0.43 -9.68 0.03
C ALA A 4 0.76 -9.03 0.74
N ILE A 5 0.89 -7.72 0.57
CA ILE A 5 1.90 -6.91 1.23
C ILE A 5 1.17 -5.92 2.13
N VAL A 6 1.45 -5.95 3.42
CA VAL A 6 0.81 -5.07 4.39
C VAL A 6 1.82 -4.01 4.83
N ILE A 7 1.47 -2.75 4.64
CA ILE A 7 2.34 -1.63 5.04
C ILE A 7 1.72 -0.93 6.25
N TYR A 8 2.45 -0.95 7.38
CA TYR A 8 2.08 -0.31 8.64
C TYR A 8 2.89 0.95 8.91
N SER A 9 3.89 1.22 8.08
CA SER A 9 4.85 2.30 8.31
C SER A 9 4.58 3.51 7.40
N ASN A 10 4.94 4.69 7.89
CA ASN A 10 5.04 5.91 7.09
C ASN A 10 6.50 6.35 6.92
N ASP A 11 7.45 5.49 7.28
CA ASP A 11 8.88 5.76 7.03
C ASP A 11 9.19 5.63 5.54
N ALA A 12 9.80 6.66 4.96
CA ALA A 12 10.03 6.73 3.53
C ALA A 12 10.83 5.56 2.99
N GLU A 13 11.91 5.16 3.67
CA GLU A 13 12.74 4.05 3.23
C GLU A 13 11.99 2.71 3.31
N THR A 14 11.25 2.49 4.38
CA THR A 14 10.45 1.27 4.56
C THR A 14 9.39 1.15 3.46
N VAL A 15 8.66 2.23 3.19
CA VAL A 15 7.61 2.25 2.17
C VAL A 15 8.22 2.04 0.77
N TRP A 16 9.32 2.70 0.49
CA TRP A 16 10.03 2.56 -0.77
C TRP A 16 10.46 1.11 -1.01
N ASN A 17 11.02 0.45 0.00
CA ASN A 17 11.39 -0.97 -0.09
C ASN A 17 10.17 -1.88 -0.25
N ALA A 18 9.07 -1.58 0.44
CA ALA A 18 7.84 -2.36 0.30
C ALA A 18 7.34 -2.36 -1.15
N PHE A 19 7.30 -1.20 -1.78
CA PHE A 19 6.87 -1.09 -3.18
C PHE A 19 7.89 -1.68 -4.16
N ARG A 20 9.18 -1.59 -3.86
CA ARG A 20 10.19 -2.28 -4.66
C ARG A 20 9.97 -3.79 -4.65
N TYR A 21 9.66 -4.34 -3.48
CA TYR A 21 9.35 -5.76 -3.37
C TYR A 21 8.05 -6.10 -4.10
N ALA A 22 7.02 -5.26 -3.94
CA ALA A 22 5.76 -5.44 -4.66
C ALA A 22 5.97 -5.47 -6.17
N ASN A 23 6.78 -4.56 -6.71
CA ASN A 23 7.13 -4.52 -8.12
C ASN A 23 7.91 -5.76 -8.56
N THR A 24 8.76 -6.29 -7.69
CA THR A 24 9.47 -7.53 -7.96
C THR A 24 8.49 -8.71 -8.07
N CYS A 25 7.51 -8.79 -7.18
CA CYS A 25 6.46 -9.81 -7.26
C CYS A 25 5.71 -9.73 -8.59
N CYS A 26 5.32 -8.53 -9.00
CA CYS A 26 4.66 -8.31 -10.29
C CYS A 26 5.53 -8.76 -11.46
N ALA A 27 6.83 -8.50 -11.40
CA ALA A 27 7.77 -8.90 -12.45
C ALA A 27 7.88 -10.43 -12.59
N TYR A 28 7.58 -11.16 -11.53
CA TYR A 28 7.52 -12.63 -11.54
C TYR A 28 6.09 -13.15 -11.74
N ASP A 29 5.21 -12.31 -12.25
CA ASP A 29 3.81 -12.65 -12.58
C ASP A 29 2.95 -13.05 -11.37
N ASP A 30 3.31 -12.62 -10.18
CA ASP A 30 2.46 -12.82 -9.00
C ASP A 30 1.33 -11.78 -8.97
N ASP A 31 0.13 -12.22 -8.58
CA ASP A 31 -1.00 -11.33 -8.31
C ASP A 31 -0.75 -10.63 -6.99
N THR A 32 -0.36 -9.36 -7.05
CA THR A 32 0.14 -8.61 -5.90
C THR A 32 -0.83 -7.52 -5.47
N THR A 33 -1.22 -7.55 -4.19
CA THR A 33 -2.04 -6.52 -3.55
C THR A 33 -1.30 -5.95 -2.35
N VAL A 34 -1.26 -4.62 -2.27
CA VAL A 34 -0.73 -3.90 -1.11
C VAL A 34 -1.89 -3.39 -0.29
N PHE A 35 -1.88 -3.64 1.03
CA PHE A 35 -2.87 -3.13 1.97
C PHE A 35 -2.19 -2.15 2.92
N LEU A 36 -2.73 -0.92 2.98
CA LEU A 36 -2.19 0.16 3.80
C LEU A 36 -3.00 0.28 5.09
N MET A 37 -2.36 0.15 6.24
CA MET A 37 -3.01 0.15 7.54
C MET A 37 -2.23 0.97 8.56
N GLY A 38 -2.94 1.57 9.52
CA GLY A 38 -2.29 2.41 10.52
C GLY A 38 -1.51 3.55 9.87
N LYS A 39 -0.26 3.75 10.26
CA LYS A 39 0.61 4.78 9.64
C LYS A 39 0.83 4.54 8.15
N GLY A 40 0.68 3.30 7.69
CA GLY A 40 0.81 2.95 6.29
C GLY A 40 -0.24 3.59 5.38
N ILE A 41 -1.38 4.05 5.94
CA ILE A 41 -2.38 4.76 5.13
C ILE A 41 -1.79 6.05 4.51
N GLU A 42 -0.73 6.59 5.09
CA GLU A 42 -0.05 7.78 4.59
C GLU A 42 0.97 7.47 3.51
N ALA A 43 1.22 6.19 3.23
CA ALA A 43 2.34 5.73 2.39
C ALA A 43 2.36 6.36 0.99
N THR A 44 1.21 6.50 0.34
CA THR A 44 1.14 7.03 -1.04
C THR A 44 1.30 8.54 -1.12
N THR A 45 1.33 9.24 0.02
CA THR A 45 1.45 10.70 0.09
C THR A 45 2.83 11.17 0.55
N ILE A 46 3.75 10.24 0.85
CA ILE A 46 5.08 10.57 1.35
C ILE A 46 5.92 11.24 0.27
N GLN A 47 6.51 12.39 0.65
CA GLN A 47 7.47 13.12 -0.19
C GLN A 47 8.87 12.87 0.36
N SER A 48 9.79 12.36 -0.47
CA SER A 48 11.17 12.11 -0.07
C SER A 48 12.09 12.38 -1.24
N LEU A 49 13.16 13.14 -0.97
CA LEU A 49 14.18 13.44 -1.98
C LEU A 49 15.11 12.24 -2.22
N LYS A 50 15.27 11.39 -1.21
CA LYS A 50 16.18 10.26 -1.27
C LYS A 50 15.51 8.98 -1.80
N PHE A 51 14.27 8.75 -1.40
CA PHE A 51 13.53 7.55 -1.75
C PHE A 51 12.32 7.91 -2.62
N ASP A 52 12.43 7.67 -3.93
CA ASP A 52 11.40 8.03 -4.89
C ASP A 52 10.25 7.04 -4.88
N ILE A 53 9.32 7.26 -3.95
CA ILE A 53 8.14 6.41 -3.78
C ILE A 53 7.20 6.57 -4.98
N GLU A 54 7.06 7.77 -5.51
CA GLU A 54 6.19 8.05 -6.65
C GLU A 54 6.56 7.19 -7.88
N GLU A 55 7.85 7.06 -8.16
CA GLU A 55 8.32 6.20 -9.26
C GLU A 55 7.90 4.75 -9.05
N GLN A 56 8.03 4.25 -7.81
CA GLN A 56 7.64 2.89 -7.48
C GLN A 56 6.12 2.68 -7.58
N LEU A 57 5.33 3.67 -7.20
CA LEU A 57 3.87 3.64 -7.32
C LEU A 57 3.44 3.59 -8.78
N GLN A 58 4.04 4.42 -9.64
CA GLN A 58 3.76 4.41 -11.07
C GLN A 58 4.06 3.06 -11.70
N LEU A 59 5.20 2.47 -11.38
CA LEU A 59 5.57 1.15 -11.89
C LEU A 59 4.58 0.08 -11.43
N PHE A 60 4.16 0.15 -10.16
CA PHE A 60 3.21 -0.80 -9.61
C PHE A 60 1.84 -0.72 -10.31
N GLU A 61 1.37 0.49 -10.57
CA GLU A 61 0.13 0.73 -11.30
C GLU A 61 0.23 0.21 -12.74
N GLU A 62 1.33 0.48 -13.43
CA GLU A 62 1.57 0.00 -14.80
C GLU A 62 1.58 -1.51 -14.89
N GLN A 63 1.97 -2.21 -13.83
CA GLN A 63 1.97 -3.66 -13.76
C GLN A 63 0.64 -4.25 -13.25
N ASN A 64 -0.40 -3.42 -13.14
CA ASN A 64 -1.73 -3.79 -12.65
C ASN A 64 -1.72 -4.24 -11.18
N GLY A 65 -0.81 -3.72 -10.37
CA GLY A 65 -0.82 -3.93 -8.93
C GLY A 65 -2.02 -3.24 -8.29
N SER A 66 -2.56 -3.84 -7.24
CA SER A 66 -3.71 -3.29 -6.51
C SER A 66 -3.29 -2.73 -5.17
N ILE A 67 -3.81 -1.54 -4.82
CA ILE A 67 -3.58 -0.92 -3.52
C ILE A 67 -4.93 -0.68 -2.85
N ILE A 68 -5.07 -1.19 -1.62
CA ILE A 68 -6.26 -1.00 -0.79
C ILE A 68 -5.82 -0.30 0.49
N GLY A 69 -6.49 0.80 0.83
CA GLY A 69 -6.21 1.53 2.07
C GLY A 69 -7.30 1.29 3.11
N CYS A 70 -6.91 1.20 4.38
CA CYS A 70 -7.85 1.06 5.48
C CYS A 70 -8.71 2.32 5.62
N GLY A 71 -10.03 2.19 5.44
CA GLY A 71 -10.96 3.31 5.52
C GLY A 71 -11.02 3.93 6.92
N VAL A 72 -11.01 3.10 7.97
CA VAL A 72 -10.99 3.57 9.36
C VAL A 72 -9.72 4.35 9.68
N CYS A 73 -8.57 3.87 9.18
CA CYS A 73 -7.29 4.57 9.39
C CYS A 73 -7.26 5.92 8.68
N CYS A 74 -7.87 6.02 7.49
CA CYS A 74 -8.03 7.28 6.78
C CYS A 74 -8.94 8.24 7.56
N GLU A 75 -10.09 7.76 8.04
CA GLU A 75 -11.06 8.53 8.81
C GLU A 75 -10.44 9.07 10.11
N SER A 76 -9.62 8.26 10.79
CA SER A 76 -8.98 8.66 12.05
C SER A 76 -7.99 9.83 11.87
N ARG A 77 -7.60 10.14 10.64
CA ARG A 77 -6.65 11.21 10.30
C ARG A 77 -7.30 12.48 9.73
N LYS A 78 -8.62 12.52 9.64
CA LYS A 78 -9.33 13.66 9.03
C LYS A 78 -8.99 15.01 9.63
N GLU A 79 -8.81 15.09 10.95
CA GLU A 79 -8.52 16.35 11.63
C GLU A 79 -7.10 16.84 11.36
N ILE A 80 -6.14 15.91 11.26
CA ILE A 80 -4.71 16.22 11.08
C ILE A 80 -4.35 16.32 9.60
N MET A 81 -4.95 15.47 8.77
CA MET A 81 -4.68 15.35 7.34
C MET A 81 -6.00 15.42 6.57
N PRO A 82 -6.66 16.60 6.52
CA PRO A 82 -8.01 16.69 5.95
C PRO A 82 -8.10 16.34 4.47
N ASN A 83 -7.00 16.45 3.74
CA ASN A 83 -6.96 16.17 2.30
C ASN A 83 -6.47 14.74 1.99
N LEU A 84 -6.22 13.92 3.01
CA LEU A 84 -5.64 12.60 2.81
C LEU A 84 -6.47 11.73 1.85
N GLU A 85 -7.79 11.67 2.07
CA GLU A 85 -8.66 10.84 1.23
C GLU A 85 -8.58 11.20 -0.24
N SER A 86 -8.54 12.49 -0.56
CA SER A 86 -8.43 12.97 -1.95
C SER A 86 -7.04 12.79 -2.56
N GLU A 87 -6.02 12.64 -1.72
CA GLU A 87 -4.64 12.45 -2.15
C GLU A 87 -4.22 10.99 -2.25
N LEU A 88 -5.02 10.07 -1.73
CA LEU A 88 -4.72 8.64 -1.76
C LEU A 88 -4.78 8.09 -3.19
N GLN A 89 -3.78 7.28 -3.53
CA GLN A 89 -3.70 6.57 -4.81
C GLN A 89 -4.14 5.11 -4.62
N CYS A 90 -5.29 4.92 -3.96
CA CYS A 90 -5.79 3.59 -3.64
C CYS A 90 -7.30 3.61 -3.47
N THR A 91 -7.93 2.43 -3.48
CA THR A 91 -9.32 2.28 -3.05
C THR A 91 -9.36 2.04 -1.55
N LEU A 92 -10.41 2.54 -0.89
CA LEU A 92 -10.59 2.30 0.54
C LEU A 92 -11.30 0.97 0.78
N GLY A 93 -10.87 0.24 1.79
CA GLY A 93 -11.43 -1.04 2.18
C GLY A 93 -11.65 -1.17 3.67
N SER A 94 -12.32 -2.25 4.04
CA SER A 94 -12.68 -2.58 5.43
C SER A 94 -11.76 -3.65 6.01
N MET A 95 -11.94 -3.94 7.29
CA MET A 95 -11.25 -5.05 7.95
C MET A 95 -11.69 -6.40 7.34
N GLN A 96 -12.93 -6.51 6.86
CA GLN A 96 -13.37 -7.70 6.16
C GLN A 96 -12.65 -7.88 4.83
N ASP A 97 -12.40 -6.80 4.09
CA ASP A 97 -11.60 -6.85 2.86
C ASP A 97 -10.18 -7.33 3.16
N PHE A 98 -9.60 -6.86 4.26
CA PHE A 98 -8.30 -7.31 4.71
C PHE A 98 -8.29 -8.79 5.06
N TYR A 99 -9.30 -9.25 5.80
CA TYR A 99 -9.44 -10.66 6.17
C TYR A 99 -9.49 -11.56 4.92
N VAL A 100 -10.30 -11.19 3.93
CA VAL A 100 -10.44 -11.96 2.68
C VAL A 100 -9.11 -11.97 1.92
N LEU A 101 -8.44 -10.83 1.84
CA LEU A 101 -7.14 -10.73 1.17
C LEU A 101 -6.12 -11.69 1.80
N ILE A 102 -6.00 -11.67 3.13
CA ILE A 102 -5.06 -12.53 3.84
C ILE A 102 -5.41 -14.01 3.65
N LYS A 103 -6.70 -14.35 3.76
CA LYS A 103 -7.16 -15.74 3.63
C LYS A 103 -6.91 -16.31 2.23
N GLU A 104 -7.06 -15.49 1.21
CA GLU A 104 -6.90 -15.91 -0.19
C GLU A 104 -5.45 -15.83 -0.69
N SER A 105 -4.56 -15.23 0.07
CA SER A 105 -3.17 -15.05 -0.36
C SER A 105 -2.30 -16.27 -0.03
N ASP A 106 -1.40 -16.59 -0.94
CA ASP A 106 -0.42 -17.66 -0.74
C ASP A 106 0.71 -17.21 0.17
N LYS A 107 1.10 -15.95 0.09
CA LYS A 107 2.12 -15.33 0.93
C LYS A 107 1.64 -13.98 1.44
N VAL A 108 1.99 -13.67 2.69
CA VAL A 108 1.71 -12.38 3.32
C VAL A 108 3.02 -11.85 3.90
N ILE A 109 3.37 -10.62 3.53
CA ILE A 109 4.60 -9.97 3.98
C ILE A 109 4.23 -8.60 4.54
N THR A 110 4.80 -8.24 5.68
CA THR A 110 4.53 -6.96 6.34
C THR A 110 5.78 -6.07 6.37
N PHE A 111 5.53 -4.78 6.22
CA PHE A 111 6.57 -3.75 6.31
C PHE A 111 6.16 -2.65 7.28
#